data_060e42d9d890ab7ec514bfa536a98a52
#
_entry.id   060e42d9d890ab7ec514bfa536a98a52
#
_cell.length_a   1.000
_cell.length_b   1.000
_cell.length_c   1.000
_cell.angle_alpha   90.00
_cell.angle_beta   90.00
_cell.angle_gamma   90.00
#
_symmetry.space_group_name_H-M   'P 1'
#
loop_
_entity.id
_entity.type
_entity.pdbx_description
1 polymer ?
#
loop_
_entity_poly.entity_id
_entity_poly.type
_entity_poly.pdbx_seq_one_letter_code
_entity_poly.pdbx_strand_id
1 'polypeptide(L)'
;MRPTSPFRYLLILASSVFLSLAAVNADVQTEPLVKKISPSVYQVGKVTFNQETREIIIPANTNITNPESIIEYLLVHFNGEKIHESLLTTEAEPTDINIALKLLDYKESRELFRMRKPDGSISDKYPIVTDDIKRASRFTIHVSWKDEDTQKTIPVTQWIFNQVAKKPMSSTPWVYNGSFIYERKFNAQLTGSIFTIYPNSGAIANYPGEDRNDDTLWTPSPETPEEGTSVKVILKPWRAMP
;
A
#
# COMPACT_ATOMS: atom_id res chain seq x y z
N MET A 1 -47.27 38.84 83.06
CA MET A 1 -45.95 38.63 83.69
C MET A 1 -45.18 37.67 82.78
N ARG A 2 -44.00 38.06 82.32
CA ARG A 2 -43.15 37.29 81.38
C ARG A 2 -42.58 36.04 82.11
N PRO A 3 -42.23 35.03 81.30
CA PRO A 3 -40.88 34.55 81.37
C PRO A 3 -40.22 34.23 80.02
N THR A 4 -38.96 34.35 80.07
CA THR A 4 -37.88 34.29 79.18
C THR A 4 -37.58 32.92 78.56
N SER A 5 -37.34 32.90 77.25
CA SER A 5 -36.79 31.73 76.53
C SER A 5 -35.26 31.75 76.59
N PRO A 6 -34.55 30.64 76.69
CA PRO A 6 -33.12 30.57 76.39
C PRO A 6 -32.90 29.90 75.02
N PHE A 7 -32.23 30.65 74.17
CA PHE A 7 -31.67 30.21 72.88
C PHE A 7 -30.61 29.11 73.06
N ARG A 8 -30.83 27.96 72.40
CA ARG A 8 -29.80 26.93 72.25
C ARG A 8 -29.10 27.13 70.88
N TYR A 9 -27.83 27.48 70.95
CA TYR A 9 -26.96 27.52 69.80
C TYR A 9 -26.59 26.08 69.36
N LEU A 10 -27.00 25.71 68.17
CA LEU A 10 -26.58 24.46 67.50
C LEU A 10 -25.35 24.77 66.64
N LEU A 11 -24.20 24.30 67.06
CA LEU A 11 -22.96 24.34 66.30
C LEU A 11 -23.05 23.28 65.20
N ILE A 12 -23.16 23.72 63.94
CA ILE A 12 -23.00 22.83 62.81
C ILE A 12 -21.53 22.84 62.41
N LEU A 13 -20.83 21.71 62.66
CA LEU A 13 -19.51 21.45 62.13
C LEU A 13 -19.67 21.08 60.64
N ALA A 14 -19.30 21.99 59.74
CA ALA A 14 -19.13 21.69 58.32
C ALA A 14 -17.80 20.99 58.10
N SER A 15 -17.81 19.66 57.99
CA SER A 15 -16.67 18.89 57.48
C SER A 15 -16.55 19.09 56.00
N SER A 16 -15.62 19.94 55.53
CA SER A 16 -15.21 20.05 54.16
C SER A 16 -14.35 18.87 53.74
N VAL A 17 -14.96 17.90 53.06
CA VAL A 17 -14.24 16.84 52.36
C VAL A 17 -13.60 17.43 51.11
N PHE A 18 -12.31 17.70 51.17
CA PHE A 18 -11.50 17.99 49.98
C PHE A 18 -11.34 16.70 49.17
N LEU A 19 -12.19 16.49 48.15
CA LEU A 19 -11.96 15.47 47.14
C LEU A 19 -10.86 15.97 46.20
N SER A 20 -9.60 15.57 46.42
CA SER A 20 -8.51 15.78 45.50
C SER A 20 -8.76 14.92 44.26
N LEU A 21 -9.26 15.54 43.18
CA LEU A 21 -9.24 14.96 41.82
C LEU A 21 -7.76 14.88 41.40
N ALA A 22 -7.13 13.73 41.60
CA ALA A 22 -5.90 13.41 40.91
C ALA A 22 -6.27 13.25 39.42
N ALA A 23 -5.96 14.27 38.61
CA ALA A 23 -6.01 14.16 37.16
C ALA A 23 -4.98 13.11 36.74
N VAL A 24 -5.44 11.90 36.45
CA VAL A 24 -4.64 10.90 35.75
C VAL A 24 -4.45 11.41 34.35
N ASN A 25 -3.38 12.13 34.11
CA ASN A 25 -2.86 12.36 32.77
C ASN A 25 -2.34 11.00 32.28
N ALA A 26 -3.21 10.18 31.68
CA ALA A 26 -2.79 9.10 30.84
C ALA A 26 -2.11 9.74 29.64
N ASP A 27 -0.80 9.77 29.65
CA ASP A 27 0.03 10.06 28.49
C ASP A 27 -0.31 8.96 27.48
N VAL A 28 -1.21 9.27 26.54
CA VAL A 28 -1.49 8.40 25.39
C VAL A 28 -0.23 8.46 24.54
N GLN A 29 0.73 7.60 24.84
CA GLN A 29 1.88 7.38 23.97
C GLN A 29 1.35 6.75 22.68
N THR A 30 1.00 7.60 21.73
CA THR A 30 0.74 7.16 20.37
C THR A 30 2.04 6.60 19.82
N GLU A 31 2.08 5.29 19.59
CA GLU A 31 3.24 4.68 18.94
C GLU A 31 3.52 5.39 17.60
N PRO A 32 4.79 5.64 17.27
CA PRO A 32 5.13 6.33 16.04
C PRO A 32 4.64 5.50 14.83
N LEU A 33 4.04 6.18 13.85
CA LEU A 33 3.56 5.57 12.61
C LEU A 33 4.67 4.78 11.90
N VAL A 34 5.91 5.25 11.98
CA VAL A 34 7.10 4.60 11.40
C VAL A 34 8.04 4.20 12.53
N LYS A 35 8.33 2.90 12.61
CA LYS A 35 9.23 2.31 13.61
C LYS A 35 10.59 2.00 12.98
N LYS A 36 11.68 2.36 13.63
CA LYS A 36 13.03 1.94 13.23
C LYS A 36 13.30 0.52 13.77
N ILE A 37 13.63 -0.42 12.86
CA ILE A 37 13.89 -1.83 13.19
C ILE A 37 15.39 -2.10 13.30
N SER A 38 16.21 -1.49 12.44
CA SER A 38 17.67 -1.58 12.46
C SER A 38 18.28 -0.28 11.89
N PRO A 39 19.60 -0.13 11.78
CA PRO A 39 20.21 1.14 11.35
C PRO A 39 19.62 1.76 10.09
N SER A 40 19.31 0.95 9.07
CA SER A 40 18.75 1.42 7.78
C SER A 40 17.34 0.89 7.48
N VAL A 41 16.76 0.03 8.37
CA VAL A 41 15.47 -0.63 8.15
C VAL A 41 14.39 -0.03 9.04
N TYR A 42 13.26 0.27 8.42
CA TYR A 42 12.09 0.85 9.05
C TYR A 42 10.84 0.03 8.73
N GLN A 43 9.79 0.23 9.52
CA GLN A 43 8.50 -0.43 9.35
C GLN A 43 7.37 0.60 9.49
N VAL A 44 6.38 0.51 8.62
CA VAL A 44 5.09 1.19 8.73
C VAL A 44 3.99 0.16 8.54
N GLY A 45 3.10 -0.01 9.52
CA GLY A 45 2.15 -1.11 9.54
C GLY A 45 2.83 -2.47 9.33
N LYS A 46 2.43 -3.20 8.28
CA LYS A 46 3.03 -4.48 7.88
C LYS A 46 4.15 -4.35 6.83
N VAL A 47 4.45 -3.14 6.38
CA VAL A 47 5.44 -2.86 5.33
C VAL A 47 6.80 -2.58 5.95
N THR A 48 7.84 -3.25 5.47
CA THR A 48 9.24 -2.99 5.86
C THR A 48 9.99 -2.35 4.69
N PHE A 49 10.84 -1.36 4.96
CA PHE A 49 11.62 -0.71 3.92
C PHE A 49 13.04 -0.37 4.40
N ASN A 50 13.98 -0.38 3.47
CA ASN A 50 15.37 -0.07 3.72
C ASN A 50 15.76 1.26 3.06
N GLN A 51 16.24 2.21 3.84
CA GLN A 51 16.59 3.55 3.39
C GLN A 51 17.85 3.58 2.50
N GLU A 52 18.79 2.66 2.70
CA GLU A 52 20.03 2.60 1.92
C GLU A 52 19.82 1.94 0.55
N THR A 53 19.15 0.78 0.54
CA THR A 53 18.88 0.04 -0.70
C THR A 53 17.66 0.54 -1.45
N ARG A 54 16.79 1.30 -0.77
CA ARG A 54 15.47 1.76 -1.24
C ARG A 54 14.53 0.61 -1.60
N GLU A 55 14.75 -0.57 -1.04
CA GLU A 55 13.86 -1.72 -1.17
C GLU A 55 12.69 -1.63 -0.22
N ILE A 56 11.52 -2.10 -0.66
CA ILE A 56 10.29 -2.22 0.14
C ILE A 56 9.86 -3.68 0.12
N ILE A 57 9.51 -4.22 1.28
CA ILE A 57 9.04 -5.60 1.43
C ILE A 57 7.61 -5.55 1.96
N ILE A 58 6.70 -6.19 1.22
CA ILE A 58 5.28 -6.29 1.53
C ILE A 58 4.95 -7.78 1.71
N PRO A 59 4.46 -8.21 2.88
CA PRO A 59 3.95 -9.57 3.05
C PRO A 59 2.69 -9.77 2.22
N ALA A 60 2.56 -10.90 1.54
CA ALA A 60 1.43 -11.21 0.69
C ALA A 60 1.19 -12.73 0.66
N ASN A 61 0.08 -13.14 0.05
CA ASN A 61 -0.22 -14.53 -0.26
C ASN A 61 -0.61 -14.66 -1.73
N THR A 62 -0.31 -15.80 -2.33
CA THR A 62 -0.87 -16.17 -3.64
C THR A 62 -2.39 -16.26 -3.52
N ASN A 63 -3.10 -15.84 -4.59
CA ASN A 63 -4.57 -15.80 -4.60
C ASN A 63 -5.10 -16.55 -5.84
N ILE A 64 -5.08 -15.93 -7.03
CA ILE A 64 -5.45 -16.67 -8.25
C ILE A 64 -4.21 -17.33 -8.81
N THR A 65 -4.17 -18.67 -8.83
CA THR A 65 -3.01 -19.44 -9.29
C THR A 65 -3.34 -20.39 -10.44
N ASN A 66 -4.64 -20.54 -10.77
CA ASN A 66 -5.08 -21.36 -11.90
C ASN A 66 -4.65 -20.69 -13.23
N PRO A 67 -3.83 -21.35 -14.09
CA PRO A 67 -3.37 -20.81 -15.37
C PRO A 67 -4.48 -20.49 -16.40
N GLU A 68 -5.69 -20.97 -16.18
CA GLU A 68 -6.87 -20.68 -17.03
C GLU A 68 -7.63 -19.43 -16.56
N SER A 69 -7.34 -18.92 -15.37
CA SER A 69 -8.02 -17.74 -14.81
C SER A 69 -7.37 -16.45 -15.30
N ILE A 70 -8.20 -15.49 -15.68
CA ILE A 70 -7.73 -14.17 -16.09
C ILE A 70 -7.42 -13.33 -14.84
N ILE A 71 -6.30 -12.59 -14.87
CA ILE A 71 -5.90 -11.66 -13.85
C ILE A 71 -5.68 -10.27 -14.47
N GLU A 72 -6.12 -9.22 -13.77
CA GLU A 72 -5.92 -7.82 -14.13
C GLU A 72 -5.04 -7.08 -13.13
N TYR A 73 -4.89 -7.65 -11.94
CA TYR A 73 -4.12 -7.09 -10.84
C TYR A 73 -3.00 -8.04 -10.42
N LEU A 74 -1.84 -7.45 -10.14
CA LEU A 74 -0.75 -8.19 -9.50
C LEU A 74 -0.98 -8.31 -8.00
N LEU A 75 -1.37 -7.21 -7.33
CA LEU A 75 -1.53 -7.15 -5.88
C LEU A 75 -2.69 -6.26 -5.49
N VAL A 76 -3.58 -6.79 -4.66
CA VAL A 76 -4.67 -6.03 -4.03
C VAL A 76 -4.69 -6.27 -2.52
N HIS A 77 -5.29 -5.35 -1.79
CA HIS A 77 -5.57 -5.57 -0.37
C HIS A 77 -6.61 -6.69 -0.20
N PHE A 78 -6.48 -7.53 0.84
CA PHE A 78 -7.34 -8.70 1.04
C PHE A 78 -8.84 -8.40 1.21
N ASN A 79 -9.20 -7.14 1.54
CA ASN A 79 -10.57 -6.63 1.57
C ASN A 79 -10.88 -5.76 0.33
N GLY A 80 -10.05 -5.78 -0.72
CA GLY A 80 -10.22 -4.95 -1.90
C GLY A 80 -11.34 -5.46 -2.82
N GLU A 81 -11.84 -4.57 -3.69
CA GLU A 81 -12.93 -4.87 -4.62
C GLU A 81 -12.51 -5.88 -5.72
N LYS A 82 -11.21 -6.01 -5.99
CA LYS A 82 -10.63 -6.74 -7.15
C LYS A 82 -9.84 -8.01 -6.77
N ILE A 83 -10.20 -8.65 -5.65
CA ILE A 83 -9.57 -9.91 -5.20
C ILE A 83 -9.75 -11.00 -6.26
N HIS A 84 -10.93 -11.08 -6.88
CA HIS A 84 -11.30 -12.09 -7.87
C HIS A 84 -10.59 -11.95 -9.23
N GLU A 85 -9.72 -10.95 -9.39
CA GLU A 85 -8.92 -10.66 -10.58
C GLU A 85 -7.43 -10.46 -10.24
N SER A 86 -6.99 -10.85 -9.03
CA SER A 86 -5.64 -10.56 -8.55
C SER A 86 -4.81 -11.82 -8.33
N LEU A 87 -3.54 -11.78 -8.78
CA LEU A 87 -2.57 -12.85 -8.55
C LEU A 87 -2.22 -13.00 -7.07
N LEU A 88 -2.05 -11.88 -6.37
CA LEU A 88 -1.62 -11.80 -4.97
C LEU A 88 -2.58 -10.95 -4.16
N THR A 89 -2.71 -11.30 -2.87
CA THR A 89 -3.39 -10.46 -1.86
C THR A 89 -2.46 -10.13 -0.72
N THR A 90 -2.70 -8.99 -0.03
CA THR A 90 -1.95 -8.57 1.14
C THR A 90 -2.86 -7.99 2.22
N GLU A 91 -2.45 -8.14 3.47
CA GLU A 91 -3.04 -7.43 4.61
C GLU A 91 -2.30 -6.10 4.92
N ALA A 92 -1.27 -5.76 4.13
CA ALA A 92 -0.60 -4.47 4.27
C ALA A 92 -1.49 -3.37 3.68
N GLU A 93 -1.73 -2.32 4.45
CA GLU A 93 -2.59 -1.21 4.04
C GLU A 93 -1.99 -0.46 2.84
N PRO A 94 -2.78 -0.16 1.80
CA PRO A 94 -2.31 0.65 0.66
C PRO A 94 -1.69 1.98 1.07
N THR A 95 -2.21 2.61 2.13
CA THR A 95 -1.65 3.84 2.71
C THR A 95 -0.22 3.63 3.20
N ASP A 96 0.07 2.53 3.90
CA ASP A 96 1.40 2.22 4.44
C ASP A 96 2.42 1.97 3.32
N ILE A 97 2.00 1.27 2.26
CA ILE A 97 2.82 1.06 1.05
C ILE A 97 3.17 2.41 0.40
N ASN A 98 2.18 3.30 0.25
CA ASN A 98 2.39 4.62 -0.32
C ASN A 98 3.32 5.50 0.56
N ILE A 99 3.19 5.43 1.88
CA ILE A 99 4.08 6.10 2.84
C ILE A 99 5.52 5.62 2.65
N ALA A 100 5.75 4.30 2.58
CA ALA A 100 7.09 3.74 2.37
C ALA A 100 7.72 4.22 1.05
N LEU A 101 6.95 4.24 -0.06
CA LEU A 101 7.40 4.76 -1.35
C LEU A 101 7.81 6.23 -1.25
N LYS A 102 7.01 7.06 -0.60
CA LYS A 102 7.30 8.48 -0.39
C LYS A 102 8.52 8.73 0.51
N LEU A 103 8.67 7.97 1.59
CA LEU A 103 9.82 8.09 2.50
C LEU A 103 11.14 7.68 1.82
N LEU A 104 11.07 6.79 0.83
CA LEU A 104 12.22 6.40 0.01
C LEU A 104 12.42 7.30 -1.23
N ASP A 105 11.70 8.42 -1.30
CA ASP A 105 11.80 9.43 -2.38
C ASP A 105 11.49 8.86 -3.79
N TYR A 106 10.59 7.89 -3.89
CA TYR A 106 10.00 7.56 -5.19
C TYR A 106 9.10 8.71 -5.64
N LYS A 107 9.23 9.11 -6.91
CA LYS A 107 8.45 10.20 -7.50
C LYS A 107 7.23 9.65 -8.23
N GLU A 108 6.10 10.31 -8.09
CA GLU A 108 4.90 9.96 -8.86
C GLU A 108 5.06 10.35 -10.32
N SER A 109 4.63 9.46 -11.22
CA SER A 109 4.55 9.72 -12.66
C SER A 109 3.15 9.44 -13.18
N ARG A 110 2.63 10.37 -13.97
CA ARG A 110 1.32 10.24 -14.63
C ARG A 110 1.46 9.86 -16.11
N GLU A 111 2.63 9.46 -16.57
CA GLU A 111 2.95 9.19 -17.97
C GLU A 111 2.05 8.14 -18.65
N LEU A 112 1.41 7.27 -17.88
CA LEU A 112 0.51 6.23 -18.39
C LEU A 112 -0.93 6.70 -18.59
N PHE A 113 -1.27 7.92 -18.15
CA PHE A 113 -2.64 8.42 -18.14
C PHE A 113 -2.80 9.67 -18.98
N ARG A 114 -3.87 9.73 -19.77
CA ARG A 114 -4.20 10.91 -20.57
C ARG A 114 -4.49 12.11 -19.66
N MET A 115 -4.08 13.28 -20.10
CA MET A 115 -4.33 14.54 -19.39
C MET A 115 -5.83 14.84 -19.36
N ARG A 116 -6.30 15.52 -18.31
CA ARG A 116 -7.63 16.14 -18.29
C ARG A 116 -7.55 17.56 -18.81
N LYS A 117 -8.54 17.95 -19.59
CA LYS A 117 -8.73 19.34 -20.03
C LYS A 117 -9.38 20.17 -18.91
N PRO A 118 -9.34 21.51 -18.98
CA PRO A 118 -9.98 22.38 -17.98
C PRO A 118 -11.48 22.14 -17.79
N ASP A 119 -12.17 21.66 -18.84
CA ASP A 119 -13.60 21.31 -18.79
C ASP A 119 -13.86 19.90 -18.17
N GLY A 120 -12.81 19.21 -17.69
CA GLY A 120 -12.86 17.89 -17.09
C GLY A 120 -12.85 16.72 -18.07
N SER A 121 -12.96 16.98 -19.39
CA SER A 121 -12.87 15.94 -20.41
C SER A 121 -11.46 15.37 -20.56
N ILE A 122 -11.34 14.15 -21.09
CA ILE A 122 -10.04 13.49 -21.31
C ILE A 122 -9.43 14.00 -22.62
N SER A 123 -8.16 14.39 -22.57
CA SER A 123 -7.36 14.78 -23.72
C SER A 123 -6.77 13.55 -24.41
N ASP A 124 -6.43 13.67 -25.69
CA ASP A 124 -5.64 12.65 -26.40
C ASP A 124 -4.13 12.70 -26.06
N LYS A 125 -3.72 13.67 -25.25
CA LYS A 125 -2.32 13.90 -24.90
C LYS A 125 -1.98 13.26 -23.55
N TYR A 126 -0.77 12.70 -23.47
CA TYR A 126 -0.15 12.25 -22.24
C TYR A 126 0.77 13.34 -21.67
N PRO A 127 1.00 13.37 -20.35
CA PRO A 127 1.97 14.27 -19.75
C PRO A 127 3.38 14.03 -20.30
N ILE A 128 4.13 15.10 -20.55
CA ILE A 128 5.56 15.00 -20.82
C ILE A 128 6.27 14.86 -19.47
N VAL A 129 6.94 13.74 -19.28
CA VAL A 129 7.66 13.43 -18.07
C VAL A 129 9.16 13.40 -18.36
N THR A 130 9.95 14.10 -17.53
CA THR A 130 11.41 14.12 -17.67
C THR A 130 12.02 12.75 -17.37
N ASP A 131 13.20 12.48 -17.89
CA ASP A 131 13.89 11.19 -17.65
C ASP A 131 14.24 10.99 -16.18
N ASP A 132 14.48 12.08 -15.43
CA ASP A 132 14.70 12.00 -13.98
C ASP A 132 13.46 11.51 -13.23
N ILE A 133 12.28 12.06 -13.58
CA ILE A 133 11.01 11.58 -13.01
C ILE A 133 10.74 10.14 -13.43
N LYS A 134 10.98 9.78 -14.71
CA LYS A 134 10.83 8.41 -15.17
C LYS A 134 11.71 7.44 -14.39
N ARG A 135 12.97 7.78 -14.14
CA ARG A 135 13.87 6.96 -13.32
C ARG A 135 13.42 6.87 -11.88
N ALA A 136 13.04 8.00 -11.28
CA ALA A 136 12.65 8.08 -9.88
C ALA A 136 11.28 7.46 -9.58
N SER A 137 10.43 7.26 -10.59
CA SER A 137 9.09 6.66 -10.45
C SER A 137 9.07 5.14 -10.68
N ARG A 138 10.20 4.52 -11.03
CA ARG A 138 10.20 3.12 -11.46
C ARG A 138 10.86 2.18 -10.47
N PHE A 139 10.28 0.99 -10.37
CA PHE A 139 10.82 -0.13 -9.61
C PHE A 139 10.53 -1.46 -10.31
N THR A 140 11.36 -2.45 -10.04
CA THR A 140 11.07 -3.84 -10.38
C THR A 140 10.40 -4.53 -9.20
N ILE A 141 9.55 -5.51 -9.48
CA ILE A 141 8.86 -6.29 -8.47
C ILE A 141 9.39 -7.72 -8.51
N HIS A 142 9.83 -8.20 -7.36
CA HIS A 142 10.23 -9.58 -7.15
C HIS A 142 9.31 -10.24 -6.14
N VAL A 143 9.17 -11.54 -6.23
CA VAL A 143 8.50 -12.37 -5.24
C VAL A 143 9.50 -13.33 -4.62
N SER A 144 9.38 -13.51 -3.31
CA SER A 144 10.26 -14.40 -2.56
C SER A 144 9.41 -15.27 -1.64
N TRP A 145 9.60 -16.59 -1.70
CA TRP A 145 8.88 -17.57 -0.90
C TRP A 145 9.78 -18.73 -0.50
N LYS A 146 9.33 -19.49 0.48
CA LYS A 146 9.99 -20.74 0.86
C LYS A 146 9.37 -21.87 0.06
N ASP A 147 10.18 -22.54 -0.76
CA ASP A 147 9.82 -23.73 -1.51
C ASP A 147 10.54 -24.91 -0.86
N GLU A 148 9.78 -25.77 -0.18
CA GLU A 148 10.33 -26.77 0.74
C GLU A 148 11.28 -26.10 1.76
N ASP A 149 12.59 -26.38 1.69
CA ASP A 149 13.60 -25.79 2.55
C ASP A 149 14.43 -24.69 1.86
N THR A 150 14.15 -24.38 0.60
CA THR A 150 14.90 -23.41 -0.19
C THR A 150 14.15 -22.07 -0.30
N GLN A 151 14.85 -20.96 0.00
CA GLN A 151 14.31 -19.63 -0.25
C GLN A 151 14.50 -19.29 -1.73
N LYS A 152 13.39 -19.14 -2.46
CA LYS A 152 13.37 -18.70 -3.86
C LYS A 152 13.09 -17.20 -3.95
N THR A 153 13.67 -16.54 -4.94
CA THR A 153 13.37 -15.14 -5.28
C THR A 153 13.51 -14.95 -6.78
N ILE A 154 12.44 -14.52 -7.42
CA ILE A 154 12.38 -14.29 -8.88
C ILE A 154 11.66 -12.97 -9.20
N PRO A 155 11.86 -12.39 -10.40
CA PRO A 155 10.98 -11.35 -10.90
C PRO A 155 9.54 -11.86 -10.98
N VAL A 156 8.57 -11.07 -10.46
CA VAL A 156 7.15 -11.48 -10.46
C VAL A 156 6.58 -11.68 -11.87
N THR A 157 7.18 -11.06 -12.86
CA THR A 157 6.80 -11.21 -14.28
C THR A 157 6.90 -12.65 -14.80
N GLN A 158 7.68 -13.52 -14.13
CA GLN A 158 7.72 -14.96 -14.45
C GLN A 158 6.45 -15.71 -14.03
N TRP A 159 5.68 -15.16 -13.08
CA TRP A 159 4.40 -15.72 -12.65
C TRP A 159 3.21 -15.20 -13.47
N ILE A 160 3.43 -14.33 -14.44
CA ILE A 160 2.37 -13.73 -15.26
C ILE A 160 2.62 -14.07 -16.72
N PHE A 161 1.63 -14.71 -17.35
CA PHE A 161 1.73 -15.20 -18.72
C PHE A 161 0.76 -14.46 -19.65
N ASN A 162 1.24 -14.00 -20.78
CA ASN A 162 0.46 -13.39 -21.84
C ASN A 162 -0.09 -14.48 -22.77
N GLN A 163 -1.39 -14.75 -22.68
CA GLN A 163 -2.01 -15.82 -23.45
C GLN A 163 -2.10 -15.54 -24.96
N VAL A 164 -2.12 -14.27 -25.34
CA VAL A 164 -2.14 -13.85 -26.74
C VAL A 164 -0.76 -13.98 -27.36
N ALA A 165 0.25 -13.42 -26.73
CA ALA A 165 1.64 -13.46 -27.21
C ALA A 165 2.36 -14.79 -26.89
N LYS A 166 1.77 -15.67 -26.09
CA LYS A 166 2.32 -16.97 -25.68
C LYS A 166 3.71 -16.86 -25.03
N LYS A 167 3.89 -15.89 -24.15
CA LYS A 167 5.15 -15.64 -23.45
C LYS A 167 4.92 -15.03 -22.07
N PRO A 168 5.90 -15.12 -21.15
CA PRO A 168 5.84 -14.43 -19.88
C PRO A 168 5.73 -12.91 -20.07
N MET A 169 5.21 -12.21 -19.04
CA MET A 169 5.17 -10.75 -18.97
C MET A 169 6.58 -10.16 -19.14
N SER A 170 6.67 -9.06 -19.85
CA SER A 170 7.92 -8.31 -19.99
C SER A 170 8.45 -7.84 -18.63
N SER A 171 9.77 -7.91 -18.42
CA SER A 171 10.46 -7.44 -17.21
C SER A 171 10.55 -5.91 -17.12
N THR A 172 9.70 -5.18 -17.84
CA THR A 172 9.64 -3.71 -17.79
C THR A 172 9.33 -3.22 -16.37
N PRO A 173 10.08 -2.21 -15.84
CA PRO A 173 9.87 -1.71 -14.50
C PRO A 173 8.50 -1.02 -14.36
N TRP A 174 7.84 -1.28 -13.24
CA TRP A 174 6.53 -0.73 -12.91
C TRP A 174 6.61 0.77 -12.61
N VAL A 175 5.54 1.49 -12.90
CA VAL A 175 5.47 2.95 -12.73
C VAL A 175 4.65 3.28 -11.49
N TYR A 176 5.27 3.92 -10.52
CA TYR A 176 4.61 4.50 -9.36
C TYR A 176 3.83 5.75 -9.78
N ASN A 177 2.51 5.70 -9.72
CA ASN A 177 1.63 6.84 -10.01
C ASN A 177 0.96 7.45 -8.77
N GLY A 178 1.09 6.80 -7.61
CA GLY A 178 0.72 7.32 -6.30
C GLY A 178 -0.79 7.38 -6.03
N SER A 179 -1.63 6.79 -6.90
CA SER A 179 -3.09 6.89 -6.78
C SER A 179 -3.56 8.37 -6.75
N PHE A 180 -4.68 8.67 -6.10
CA PHE A 180 -5.19 10.03 -5.90
C PHE A 180 -6.07 10.12 -4.65
N ILE A 181 -6.34 11.35 -4.22
CA ILE A 181 -7.31 11.64 -3.15
C ILE A 181 -8.65 12.00 -3.80
N TYR A 182 -9.71 11.31 -3.39
CA TYR A 182 -11.08 11.61 -3.76
C TYR A 182 -11.92 11.78 -2.49
N GLU A 183 -12.63 12.88 -2.36
CA GLU A 183 -13.45 13.21 -1.18
C GLU A 183 -12.69 13.03 0.15
N ARG A 184 -11.45 13.51 0.21
CA ARG A 184 -10.51 13.39 1.36
C ARG A 184 -10.10 11.97 1.70
N LYS A 185 -10.36 11.00 0.84
CA LYS A 185 -9.99 9.61 1.03
C LYS A 185 -8.94 9.20 -0.01
N PHE A 186 -7.98 8.42 0.40
CA PHE A 186 -6.97 7.84 -0.49
C PHE A 186 -7.61 6.72 -1.31
N ASN A 187 -7.69 6.86 -2.63
CA ASN A 187 -8.46 5.95 -3.49
C ASN A 187 -7.94 4.50 -3.43
N ALA A 188 -6.63 4.30 -3.44
CA ALA A 188 -6.07 2.95 -3.33
C ALA A 188 -6.46 2.27 -2.00
N GLN A 189 -6.61 3.05 -0.91
CA GLN A 189 -7.10 2.55 0.38
C GLN A 189 -8.58 2.17 0.31
N LEU A 190 -9.39 2.93 -0.41
CA LEU A 190 -10.83 2.65 -0.56
C LEU A 190 -11.10 1.39 -1.37
N THR A 191 -10.40 1.25 -2.50
CA THR A 191 -10.63 0.15 -3.46
C THR A 191 -9.76 -1.07 -3.20
N GLY A 192 -8.71 -0.93 -2.40
CA GLY A 192 -7.69 -1.96 -2.19
C GLY A 192 -6.76 -2.17 -3.38
N SER A 193 -6.79 -1.31 -4.41
CA SER A 193 -6.00 -1.46 -5.64
C SER A 193 -4.55 -1.00 -5.42
N ILE A 194 -3.59 -1.93 -5.43
CA ILE A 194 -2.18 -1.64 -5.14
C ILE A 194 -1.36 -1.64 -6.43
N PHE A 195 -1.18 -2.80 -7.06
CA PHE A 195 -0.43 -2.93 -8.31
C PHE A 195 -1.32 -3.56 -9.38
N THR A 196 -1.45 -2.88 -10.51
CA THR A 196 -2.37 -3.30 -11.58
C THR A 196 -1.64 -3.49 -12.90
N ILE A 197 -2.05 -4.51 -13.64
CA ILE A 197 -1.53 -4.80 -14.99
C ILE A 197 -2.18 -3.84 -15.99
N TYR A 198 -3.50 -3.66 -15.91
CA TYR A 198 -4.21 -2.66 -16.71
C TYR A 198 -4.03 -1.24 -16.13
N PRO A 199 -4.02 -0.19 -16.99
CA PRO A 199 -3.91 1.18 -16.51
C PRO A 199 -5.08 1.58 -15.62
N ASN A 200 -4.81 1.73 -14.34
CA ASN A 200 -5.73 2.20 -13.31
C ASN A 200 -5.10 3.35 -12.52
N SER A 201 -5.56 4.58 -12.76
CA SER A 201 -5.04 5.76 -12.06
C SER A 201 -5.33 5.75 -10.55
N GLY A 202 -6.27 4.94 -10.10
CA GLY A 202 -6.61 4.75 -8.69
C GLY A 202 -5.70 3.79 -7.94
N ALA A 203 -4.90 2.98 -8.63
CA ALA A 203 -3.91 2.11 -8.02
C ALA A 203 -2.63 2.87 -7.66
N ILE A 204 -1.78 2.28 -6.84
CA ILE A 204 -0.48 2.87 -6.43
C ILE A 204 0.53 2.82 -7.57
N ALA A 205 0.61 1.67 -8.28
CA ALA A 205 1.50 1.52 -9.42
C ALA A 205 0.87 0.69 -10.54
N ASN A 206 1.39 0.89 -11.75
CA ASN A 206 0.88 0.28 -12.96
C ASN A 206 2.00 -0.34 -13.80
N TYR A 207 1.69 -1.45 -14.47
CA TYR A 207 2.52 -2.03 -15.49
C TYR A 207 2.55 -1.13 -16.74
N PRO A 208 3.71 -0.73 -17.27
CA PRO A 208 3.81 0.19 -18.39
C PRO A 208 3.96 -0.48 -19.75
N GLY A 209 3.95 -1.81 -19.85
CA GLY A 209 4.12 -2.53 -21.11
C GLY A 209 3.14 -2.10 -22.19
N GLU A 210 3.50 -2.21 -23.45
CA GLU A 210 2.62 -1.87 -24.59
C GLU A 210 1.44 -2.82 -24.70
N ASP A 211 1.57 -4.02 -24.14
CA ASP A 211 0.58 -5.09 -24.07
C ASP A 211 -0.36 -4.97 -22.84
N ARG A 212 -0.41 -3.81 -22.18
CA ARG A 212 -1.31 -3.49 -21.05
C ARG A 212 -2.73 -3.12 -21.44
N ASN A 213 -3.25 -3.62 -22.55
CA ASN A 213 -4.58 -3.31 -23.05
C ASN A 213 -5.55 -4.47 -22.86
N ASP A 214 -6.84 -4.21 -23.08
CA ASP A 214 -7.92 -5.18 -22.91
C ASP A 214 -7.85 -6.37 -23.89
N ASP A 215 -7.07 -6.26 -24.99
CA ASP A 215 -6.87 -7.34 -25.94
C ASP A 215 -5.89 -8.40 -25.46
N THR A 216 -5.20 -8.13 -24.34
CA THR A 216 -4.24 -9.05 -23.76
C THR A 216 -4.88 -9.84 -22.63
N LEU A 217 -4.83 -11.17 -22.71
CA LEU A 217 -5.28 -12.05 -21.65
C LEU A 217 -4.09 -12.45 -20.78
N TRP A 218 -4.03 -11.89 -19.58
CA TRP A 218 -3.04 -12.24 -18.58
C TRP A 218 -3.55 -13.34 -17.68
N THR A 219 -2.73 -14.35 -17.45
CA THR A 219 -3.04 -15.48 -16.56
C THR A 219 -1.86 -15.79 -15.63
N PRO A 220 -2.09 -16.49 -14.51
CA PRO A 220 -0.99 -17.04 -13.74
C PRO A 220 -0.17 -18.03 -14.58
N SER A 221 1.15 -18.05 -14.36
CA SER A 221 2.03 -19.09 -14.88
C SER A 221 1.79 -20.41 -14.14
N PRO A 222 1.95 -21.58 -14.79
CA PRO A 222 1.91 -22.87 -14.10
C PRO A 222 2.96 -23.03 -12.98
N GLU A 223 4.00 -22.18 -12.98
CA GLU A 223 5.05 -22.17 -11.96
C GLU A 223 4.68 -21.35 -10.71
N THR A 224 3.50 -20.71 -10.72
CA THR A 224 2.99 -19.99 -9.56
C THR A 224 2.70 -20.97 -8.43
N PRO A 225 3.18 -20.77 -7.19
CA PRO A 225 2.86 -21.63 -6.06
C PRO A 225 1.36 -21.70 -5.80
N GLU A 226 0.92 -22.75 -5.10
CA GLU A 226 -0.48 -22.96 -4.75
C GLU A 226 -1.10 -21.73 -4.05
N GLU A 227 -2.41 -21.57 -4.20
CA GLU A 227 -3.20 -20.53 -3.52
C GLU A 227 -2.97 -20.56 -2.00
N GLY A 228 -2.84 -19.38 -1.38
CA GLY A 228 -2.57 -19.25 0.05
C GLY A 228 -1.10 -19.37 0.44
N THR A 229 -0.17 -19.61 -0.51
CA THR A 229 1.25 -19.63 -0.22
C THR A 229 1.73 -18.26 0.24
N SER A 230 2.36 -18.20 1.42
CA SER A 230 2.93 -16.95 1.95
C SER A 230 4.17 -16.52 1.17
N VAL A 231 4.16 -15.29 0.69
CA VAL A 231 5.23 -14.71 -0.12
C VAL A 231 5.60 -13.31 0.39
N LYS A 232 6.78 -12.85 0.00
CA LYS A 232 7.21 -11.45 0.15
C LYS A 232 7.25 -10.82 -1.23
N VAL A 233 6.50 -9.74 -1.41
CA VAL A 233 6.62 -8.87 -2.58
C VAL A 233 7.71 -7.85 -2.29
N ILE A 234 8.74 -7.80 -3.12
CA ILE A 234 9.93 -6.97 -2.94
C ILE A 234 10.00 -5.97 -4.07
N LEU A 235 9.85 -4.68 -3.75
CA LEU A 235 10.08 -3.60 -4.70
C LEU A 235 11.56 -3.22 -4.65
N LYS A 236 12.20 -3.19 -5.82
CA LYS A 236 13.60 -2.75 -5.96
C LYS A 236 13.68 -1.53 -6.87
N PRO A 237 14.44 -0.48 -6.52
CA PRO A 237 14.58 0.69 -7.36
C PRO A 237 15.11 0.29 -8.74
N TRP A 238 14.47 0.81 -9.77
CA TRP A 238 14.99 0.60 -11.12
C TRP A 238 16.23 1.45 -11.33
N ARG A 239 17.33 0.79 -11.70
CA ARG A 239 18.55 1.43 -12.12
C ARG A 239 18.66 1.20 -13.63
N ALA A 240 18.59 2.27 -14.43
CA ALA A 240 18.92 2.15 -15.83
C ALA A 240 20.36 1.57 -15.91
N MET A 241 20.54 0.51 -16.69
CA MET A 241 21.90 0.09 -17.03
C MET A 241 22.60 1.25 -17.76
N PRO A 242 23.86 1.54 -17.44
CA PRO A 242 24.61 2.61 -18.10
C PRO A 242 24.75 2.35 -19.60
#